data_8f462d452201a9fb7e263eb7934688d2
#
_entry.id   8f462d452201a9fb7e263eb7934688d2
#
_cell.length_a   1.000
_cell.length_b   1.000
_cell.length_c   1.000
_cell.angle_alpha   90.00
_cell.angle_beta   90.00
_cell.angle_gamma   90.00
#
_symmetry.space_group_name_H-M   'P 1'
#
loop_
_entity.id
_entity.type
_entity.pdbx_description
1 polymer ?
#
loop_
_entity_poly.entity_id
_entity_poly.type
_entity_poly.pdbx_seq_one_letter_code
_entity_poly.pdbx_strand_id
1 'polypeptide(L)'
;MAANRGGYYRKKESVDRLRKALSGTVQAIASVVETKDPYTAGHQRRVADLARAMATELSLSPDQIEGLRMAGIIHDIGKISVPAEILSTPRRLTPIEFSLIKNHSQSGYDILKDVDFPWPIARMVLEHHERMDGSGYPNGLTGNDILLESRVLAVADVVEAMATHRPYRPALGLEAALEEINLKKGILYDPDVVSVCLKLFHDKNFVIKA
;
A
#
# COMPACT_ATOMS: atom_id res chain seq x y z
N MET A 1 37.12 -6.02 27.99
CA MET A 1 35.68 -5.90 27.67
C MET A 1 35.28 -4.62 26.91
N ALA A 2 36.14 -3.64 26.64
CA ALA A 2 35.79 -2.39 25.94
C ALA A 2 35.82 -2.49 24.39
N ALA A 3 36.59 -3.37 23.80
CA ALA A 3 36.78 -3.47 22.34
C ALA A 3 35.52 -3.93 21.56
N ASN A 4 34.57 -4.63 22.18
CA ASN A 4 33.40 -5.17 21.49
C ASN A 4 32.23 -4.15 21.36
N ARG A 5 32.20 -3.10 22.20
CA ARG A 5 31.16 -2.07 22.12
C ARG A 5 31.32 -1.18 20.87
N GLY A 6 32.54 -0.81 20.51
CA GLY A 6 32.80 0.04 19.34
C GLY A 6 32.46 -0.63 18.00
N GLY A 7 32.61 -1.95 17.90
CA GLY A 7 32.20 -2.73 16.73
C GLY A 7 30.69 -2.82 16.59
N TYR A 8 29.99 -3.04 17.69
CA TYR A 8 28.53 -3.10 17.72
C TYR A 8 27.88 -1.76 17.30
N TYR A 9 28.37 -0.63 17.85
CA TYR A 9 27.83 0.68 17.50
C TYR A 9 28.08 1.04 16.03
N ARG A 10 29.26 0.74 15.48
CA ARG A 10 29.57 0.97 14.05
C ARG A 10 28.70 0.10 13.14
N LYS A 11 28.46 -1.14 13.48
CA LYS A 11 27.57 -2.04 12.72
C LYS A 11 26.13 -1.55 12.73
N LYS A 12 25.62 -1.10 13.88
CA LYS A 12 24.28 -0.53 14.03
C LYS A 12 24.13 0.75 13.18
N GLU A 13 25.10 1.67 13.27
CA GLU A 13 25.09 2.92 12.48
C GLU A 13 25.14 2.64 10.97
N SER A 14 25.88 1.64 10.52
CA SER A 14 25.95 1.20 9.13
C SER A 14 24.61 0.65 8.64
N VAL A 15 23.95 -0.19 9.44
CA VAL A 15 22.62 -0.72 9.14
C VAL A 15 21.58 0.38 9.07
N ASP A 16 21.61 1.35 10.00
CA ASP A 16 20.68 2.47 10.01
C ASP A 16 20.87 3.39 8.78
N ARG A 17 22.11 3.59 8.34
CA ARG A 17 22.42 4.33 7.10
C ARG A 17 21.87 3.60 5.86
N LEU A 18 22.05 2.28 5.77
CA LEU A 18 21.53 1.48 4.66
C LEU A 18 20.01 1.49 4.62
N ARG A 19 19.34 1.37 5.77
CA ARG A 19 17.86 1.47 5.86
C ARG A 19 17.36 2.85 5.39
N LYS A 20 18.02 3.93 5.80
CA LYS A 20 17.69 5.29 5.36
C LYS A 20 17.90 5.45 3.85
N ALA A 21 19.01 4.95 3.31
CA ALA A 21 19.30 5.01 1.88
C ALA A 21 18.25 4.23 1.09
N LEU A 22 17.92 3.00 1.50
CA LEU A 22 16.87 2.19 0.88
C LEU A 22 15.52 2.92 0.90
N SER A 23 15.10 3.45 2.06
CA SER A 23 13.85 4.20 2.18
C SER A 23 13.84 5.44 1.27
N GLY A 24 14.96 6.17 1.18
CA GLY A 24 15.09 7.32 0.29
C GLY A 24 15.01 6.94 -1.20
N THR A 25 15.63 5.83 -1.58
CA THR A 25 15.56 5.31 -2.95
C THR A 25 14.14 4.89 -3.32
N VAL A 26 13.46 4.17 -2.45
CA VAL A 26 12.06 3.76 -2.63
C VAL A 26 11.16 5.00 -2.79
N GLN A 27 11.36 6.01 -1.96
CA GLN A 27 10.62 7.28 -2.05
C GLN A 27 10.88 8.02 -3.38
N ALA A 28 12.12 8.05 -3.86
CA ALA A 28 12.46 8.67 -5.14
C ALA A 28 11.79 7.94 -6.32
N ILE A 29 11.77 6.60 -6.28
CA ILE A 29 11.08 5.78 -7.29
C ILE A 29 9.57 6.06 -7.27
N ALA A 30 8.96 6.09 -6.09
CA ALA A 30 7.54 6.43 -5.93
C ALA A 30 7.20 7.80 -6.52
N SER A 31 8.06 8.81 -6.28
CA SER A 31 7.87 10.15 -6.84
C SER A 31 7.90 10.17 -8.38
N VAL A 32 8.68 9.30 -9.01
CA VAL A 32 8.68 9.16 -10.49
C VAL A 32 7.32 8.66 -11.00
N VAL A 33 6.72 7.71 -10.29
CA VAL A 33 5.38 7.19 -10.63
C VAL A 33 4.32 8.27 -10.42
N GLU A 34 4.37 9.01 -9.31
CA GLU A 34 3.47 10.13 -9.04
C GLU A 34 3.51 11.23 -10.11
N THR A 35 4.69 11.48 -10.74
CA THR A 35 4.75 12.45 -11.85
C THR A 35 3.98 11.99 -13.09
N LYS A 36 3.83 10.69 -13.28
CA LYS A 36 3.07 10.11 -14.40
C LYS A 36 1.58 9.99 -14.12
N ASP A 37 1.20 9.79 -12.86
CA ASP A 37 -0.18 9.77 -12.38
C ASP A 37 -0.39 10.93 -11.40
N PRO A 38 -0.67 12.15 -11.91
CA PRO A 38 -0.77 13.36 -11.08
C PRO A 38 -1.90 13.29 -10.05
N TYR A 39 -2.75 12.27 -10.13
CA TYR A 39 -3.86 12.05 -9.21
C TYR A 39 -3.47 11.27 -7.95
N THR A 40 -2.23 10.78 -7.90
CA THR A 40 -1.71 10.02 -6.77
C THR A 40 -0.71 10.82 -5.92
N ALA A 41 -0.58 12.14 -6.14
CA ALA A 41 0.31 12.97 -5.34
C ALA A 41 0.02 12.81 -3.84
N GLY A 42 0.99 12.28 -3.09
CA GLY A 42 0.89 11.98 -1.67
C GLY A 42 0.00 10.78 -1.29
N HIS A 43 -0.74 10.18 -2.24
CA HIS A 43 -1.58 9.00 -2.00
C HIS A 43 -0.76 7.85 -1.39
N GLN A 44 0.34 7.48 -2.04
CA GLN A 44 1.18 6.37 -1.61
C GLN A 44 1.69 6.56 -0.17
N ARG A 45 2.06 7.79 0.18
CA ARG A 45 2.48 8.12 1.54
C ARG A 45 1.34 7.99 2.55
N ARG A 46 0.14 8.49 2.21
CA ARG A 46 -1.02 8.40 3.10
C ARG A 46 -1.49 6.96 3.29
N VAL A 47 -1.47 6.14 2.21
CA VAL A 47 -1.71 4.69 2.28
C VAL A 47 -0.69 4.01 3.19
N ALA A 48 0.60 4.30 3.02
CA ALA A 48 1.67 3.73 3.85
C ALA A 48 1.52 4.11 5.33
N ASP A 49 1.13 5.36 5.63
CA ASP A 49 0.93 5.82 7.01
C ASP A 49 -0.29 5.15 7.66
N LEU A 50 -1.40 4.98 6.92
CA LEU A 50 -2.58 4.27 7.41
C LEU A 50 -2.28 2.78 7.60
N ALA A 51 -1.67 2.12 6.62
CA ALA A 51 -1.28 0.71 6.70
C ALA A 51 -0.33 0.45 7.89
N ARG A 52 0.64 1.34 8.14
CA ARG A 52 1.52 1.28 9.30
C ARG A 52 0.75 1.38 10.62
N ALA A 53 -0.21 2.30 10.71
CA ALA A 53 -1.04 2.46 11.91
C ALA A 53 -1.88 1.20 12.16
N MET A 54 -2.50 0.64 11.12
CA MET A 54 -3.26 -0.60 11.20
C MET A 54 -2.39 -1.78 11.63
N ALA A 55 -1.20 -1.94 11.05
CA ALA A 55 -0.25 -2.99 11.39
C ALA A 55 0.20 -2.91 12.86
N THR A 56 0.35 -1.68 13.39
CA THR A 56 0.66 -1.45 14.81
C THR A 56 -0.47 -1.93 15.71
N GLU A 57 -1.72 -1.64 15.36
CA GLU A 57 -2.90 -2.12 16.11
C GLU A 57 -3.09 -3.63 16.03
N LEU A 58 -2.71 -4.24 14.91
CA LEU A 58 -2.68 -5.70 14.74
C LEU A 58 -1.53 -6.36 15.50
N SER A 59 -0.69 -5.58 16.18
CA SER A 59 0.48 -6.06 16.91
C SER A 59 1.48 -6.82 16.03
N LEU A 60 1.62 -6.44 14.77
CA LEU A 60 2.65 -6.98 13.90
C LEU A 60 4.04 -6.59 14.41
N SER A 61 5.05 -7.37 14.08
CA SER A 61 6.42 -7.07 14.48
C SER A 61 6.91 -5.74 13.85
N PRO A 62 7.83 -5.03 14.50
CA PRO A 62 8.40 -3.79 13.94
C PRO A 62 8.98 -3.97 12.53
N ASP A 63 9.48 -5.17 12.25
CA ASP A 63 10.04 -5.52 10.95
C ASP A 63 8.95 -5.68 9.88
N GLN A 64 7.84 -6.35 10.18
CA GLN A 64 6.68 -6.43 9.29
C GLN A 64 6.02 -5.06 9.05
N ILE A 65 5.92 -4.23 10.08
CA ILE A 65 5.39 -2.86 9.98
C ILE A 65 6.24 -2.03 9.00
N GLU A 66 7.57 -2.14 9.06
CA GLU A 66 8.45 -1.41 8.14
C GLU A 66 8.34 -1.94 6.71
N GLY A 67 8.26 -3.26 6.52
CA GLY A 67 8.02 -3.87 5.21
C GLY A 67 6.71 -3.41 4.58
N LEU A 68 5.63 -3.40 5.37
CA LEU A 68 4.32 -2.93 4.92
C LEU A 68 4.32 -1.43 4.58
N ARG A 69 5.01 -0.60 5.38
CA ARG A 69 5.19 0.82 5.09
C ARG A 69 5.90 1.03 3.75
N MET A 70 6.96 0.27 3.49
CA MET A 70 7.67 0.36 2.22
C MET A 70 6.81 -0.13 1.05
N ALA A 71 6.08 -1.22 1.20
CA ALA A 71 5.14 -1.69 0.19
C ALA A 71 4.06 -0.63 -0.11
N GLY A 72 3.51 0.03 0.91
CA GLY A 72 2.54 1.12 0.74
C GLY A 72 3.08 2.31 -0.07
N ILE A 73 4.38 2.63 0.07
CA ILE A 73 5.01 3.71 -0.70
C ILE A 73 5.14 3.36 -2.19
N ILE A 74 5.32 2.08 -2.55
CA ILE A 74 5.60 1.67 -3.94
C ILE A 74 4.57 0.72 -4.53
N HIS A 75 3.42 0.51 -3.86
CA HIS A 75 2.43 -0.48 -4.33
C HIS A 75 1.97 -0.24 -5.77
N ASP A 76 1.94 1.00 -6.19
CA ASP A 76 1.52 1.46 -7.51
C ASP A 76 2.66 1.58 -8.54
N ILE A 77 3.88 1.10 -8.24
CA ILE A 77 5.05 1.26 -9.13
C ILE A 77 4.78 0.73 -10.54
N GLY A 78 3.98 -0.30 -10.68
CA GLY A 78 3.64 -0.88 -11.98
C GLY A 78 2.80 0.03 -12.87
N LYS A 79 2.21 1.11 -12.37
CA LYS A 79 1.54 2.14 -13.18
C LYS A 79 2.49 2.81 -14.19
N ILE A 80 3.80 2.67 -14.01
CA ILE A 80 4.78 3.13 -15.01
C ILE A 80 4.58 2.47 -16.38
N SER A 81 4.03 1.27 -16.43
CA SER A 81 3.73 0.53 -17.68
C SER A 81 2.40 0.97 -18.33
N VAL A 82 1.54 1.71 -17.62
CA VAL A 82 0.24 2.17 -18.15
C VAL A 82 0.44 3.49 -18.92
N PRO A 83 -0.15 3.67 -20.12
CA PRO A 83 -0.13 4.94 -20.82
C PRO A 83 -0.67 6.09 -19.97
N ALA A 84 0.01 7.25 -19.99
CA ALA A 84 -0.37 8.41 -19.18
C ALA A 84 -1.77 8.92 -19.54
N GLU A 85 -2.15 8.82 -20.81
CA GLU A 85 -3.46 9.21 -21.33
C GLU A 85 -4.59 8.40 -20.69
N ILE A 86 -4.35 7.14 -20.34
CA ILE A 86 -5.31 6.29 -19.63
C ILE A 86 -5.41 6.71 -18.16
N LEU A 87 -4.26 6.94 -17.51
CA LEU A 87 -4.20 7.34 -16.10
C LEU A 87 -4.87 8.72 -15.87
N SER A 88 -4.74 9.65 -16.83
CA SER A 88 -5.27 11.01 -16.74
C SER A 88 -6.66 11.18 -17.35
N THR A 89 -7.30 10.11 -17.80
CA THR A 89 -8.63 10.17 -18.46
C THR A 89 -9.70 10.68 -17.48
N PRO A 90 -10.41 11.81 -17.81
CA PRO A 90 -11.41 12.39 -16.91
C PRO A 90 -12.81 11.73 -17.01
N ARG A 91 -12.97 10.70 -17.82
CA ARG A 91 -14.19 9.91 -18.02
C ARG A 91 -14.08 8.51 -17.39
N ARG A 92 -15.19 7.80 -17.37
CA ARG A 92 -15.15 6.37 -17.05
C ARG A 92 -14.28 5.63 -18.06
N LEU A 93 -13.42 4.77 -17.54
CA LEU A 93 -12.58 3.89 -18.34
C LEU A 93 -13.42 2.82 -19.05
N THR A 94 -13.06 2.52 -20.29
CA THR A 94 -13.59 1.34 -20.98
C THR A 94 -13.08 0.05 -20.31
N PRO A 95 -13.73 -1.12 -20.52
CA PRO A 95 -13.26 -2.40 -19.98
C PRO A 95 -11.80 -2.72 -20.38
N ILE A 96 -11.38 -2.34 -21.58
CA ILE A 96 -10.01 -2.55 -22.07
C ILE A 96 -9.03 -1.65 -21.31
N GLU A 97 -9.32 -0.35 -21.19
CA GLU A 97 -8.48 0.59 -20.43
C GLU A 97 -8.36 0.16 -18.97
N PHE A 98 -9.48 -0.26 -18.36
CA PHE A 98 -9.45 -0.75 -16.99
C PHE A 98 -8.63 -2.04 -16.85
N SER A 99 -8.66 -2.94 -17.84
CA SER A 99 -7.81 -4.14 -17.81
C SER A 99 -6.32 -3.80 -17.90
N LEU A 100 -5.95 -2.76 -18.66
CA LEU A 100 -4.58 -2.27 -18.71
C LEU A 100 -4.13 -1.69 -17.36
N ILE A 101 -5.03 -0.95 -16.68
CA ILE A 101 -4.72 -0.47 -15.32
C ILE A 101 -4.56 -1.64 -14.35
N LYS A 102 -5.45 -2.64 -14.38
CA LYS A 102 -5.32 -3.81 -13.48
C LYS A 102 -3.98 -4.54 -13.59
N ASN A 103 -3.36 -4.48 -14.77
CA ASN A 103 -2.04 -5.11 -14.97
C ASN A 103 -0.91 -4.46 -14.17
N HIS A 104 -1.13 -3.27 -13.54
CA HIS A 104 -0.06 -2.62 -12.76
C HIS A 104 0.40 -3.47 -11.58
N SER A 105 -0.46 -4.28 -10.96
CA SER A 105 -0.07 -5.17 -9.85
C SER A 105 0.95 -6.21 -10.32
N GLN A 106 0.70 -6.84 -11.48
CA GLN A 106 1.64 -7.78 -12.08
C GLN A 106 2.93 -7.07 -12.54
N SER A 107 2.80 -5.93 -13.23
CA SER A 107 3.98 -5.14 -13.68
C SER A 107 4.82 -4.69 -12.48
N GLY A 108 4.18 -4.28 -11.38
CA GLY A 108 4.88 -3.91 -10.15
C GLY A 108 5.64 -5.10 -9.53
N TYR A 109 5.02 -6.27 -9.50
CA TYR A 109 5.70 -7.50 -9.09
C TYR A 109 6.91 -7.80 -9.96
N ASP A 110 6.77 -7.74 -11.28
CA ASP A 110 7.84 -8.04 -12.23
C ASP A 110 9.03 -7.07 -12.09
N ILE A 111 8.78 -5.81 -11.73
CA ILE A 111 9.83 -4.83 -11.43
C ILE A 111 10.56 -5.15 -10.12
N LEU A 112 9.85 -5.67 -9.11
CA LEU A 112 10.37 -5.77 -7.75
C LEU A 112 10.84 -7.18 -7.36
N LYS A 113 10.45 -8.23 -8.08
CA LYS A 113 10.70 -9.64 -7.71
C LYS A 113 12.16 -10.02 -7.58
N ASP A 114 13.04 -9.36 -8.33
CA ASP A 114 14.48 -9.61 -8.33
C ASP A 114 15.25 -8.69 -7.37
N VAL A 115 14.56 -7.81 -6.66
CA VAL A 115 15.15 -6.95 -5.62
C VAL A 115 15.18 -7.72 -4.30
N ASP A 116 16.36 -7.88 -3.72
CA ASP A 116 16.55 -8.58 -2.45
C ASP A 116 16.08 -7.73 -1.25
N PHE A 117 14.77 -7.59 -1.12
CA PHE A 117 14.17 -6.96 0.05
C PHE A 117 14.12 -7.96 1.22
N PRO A 118 14.32 -7.52 2.48
CA PRO A 118 14.14 -8.38 3.65
C PRO A 118 12.67 -8.74 3.92
N TRP A 119 11.74 -8.20 3.15
CA TRP A 119 10.29 -8.38 3.25
C TRP A 119 9.70 -8.78 1.90
N PRO A 120 8.56 -9.46 1.85
CA PRO A 120 7.94 -9.91 0.60
C PRO A 120 7.22 -8.76 -0.15
N ILE A 121 7.91 -7.62 -0.36
CA ILE A 121 7.33 -6.39 -0.95
C ILE A 121 6.74 -6.67 -2.33
N ALA A 122 7.46 -7.40 -3.19
CA ALA A 122 6.96 -7.73 -4.53
C ALA A 122 5.62 -8.48 -4.46
N ARG A 123 5.49 -9.43 -3.53
CA ARG A 123 4.25 -10.17 -3.32
C ARG A 123 3.15 -9.28 -2.74
N MET A 124 3.46 -8.38 -1.81
CA MET A 124 2.48 -7.40 -1.31
C MET A 124 1.95 -6.51 -2.43
N VAL A 125 2.82 -6.06 -3.34
CA VAL A 125 2.45 -5.25 -4.51
C VAL A 125 1.60 -6.05 -5.50
N LEU A 126 1.89 -7.34 -5.70
CA LEU A 126 1.07 -8.20 -6.55
C LEU A 126 -0.36 -8.34 -6.02
N GLU A 127 -0.51 -8.51 -4.71
CA GLU A 127 -1.74 -8.96 -4.08
C GLU A 127 -2.64 -7.84 -3.55
N HIS A 128 -2.21 -6.56 -3.55
CA HIS A 128 -2.95 -5.49 -2.88
C HIS A 128 -4.36 -5.22 -3.45
N HIS A 129 -4.68 -5.75 -4.62
CA HIS A 129 -6.01 -5.72 -5.20
C HIS A 129 -6.74 -7.07 -5.16
N GLU A 130 -6.17 -8.07 -4.50
CA GLU A 130 -6.90 -9.31 -4.22
C GLU A 130 -8.02 -9.05 -3.20
N ARG A 131 -9.05 -9.91 -3.23
CA ARG A 131 -10.22 -9.82 -2.35
C ARG A 131 -10.44 -11.18 -1.69
N MET A 132 -10.93 -11.17 -0.44
CA MET A 132 -11.12 -12.39 0.36
C MET A 132 -11.98 -13.46 -0.32
N ASP A 133 -12.91 -13.05 -1.17
CA ASP A 133 -13.82 -13.92 -1.93
C ASP A 133 -13.27 -14.37 -3.30
N GLY A 134 -12.06 -13.96 -3.68
CA GLY A 134 -11.44 -14.29 -4.97
C GLY A 134 -11.88 -13.41 -6.14
N SER A 135 -12.71 -12.39 -5.91
CA SER A 135 -13.15 -11.46 -6.96
C SER A 135 -12.07 -10.42 -7.34
N GLY A 136 -10.94 -10.43 -6.63
CA GLY A 136 -9.81 -9.54 -6.84
C GLY A 136 -8.96 -9.89 -8.07
N TYR A 137 -7.81 -9.26 -8.18
CA TYR A 137 -6.85 -9.48 -9.26
C TYR A 137 -5.41 -9.30 -8.76
N PRO A 138 -4.38 -9.82 -9.46
CA PRO A 138 -4.44 -10.48 -10.77
C PRO A 138 -4.74 -11.99 -10.73
N ASN A 139 -4.61 -12.66 -9.58
CA ASN A 139 -4.64 -14.12 -9.47
C ASN A 139 -5.97 -14.67 -8.95
N GLY A 140 -6.86 -13.85 -8.39
CA GLY A 140 -8.10 -14.28 -7.77
C GLY A 140 -7.86 -15.11 -6.50
N LEU A 141 -6.85 -14.74 -5.71
CA LEU A 141 -6.54 -15.40 -4.45
C LEU A 141 -7.68 -15.22 -3.45
N THR A 142 -7.87 -16.21 -2.56
CA THR A 142 -8.93 -16.20 -1.57
C THR A 142 -8.39 -16.30 -0.14
N GLY A 143 -9.07 -15.67 0.79
CA GLY A 143 -8.84 -15.87 2.22
C GLY A 143 -7.37 -15.79 2.63
N ASN A 144 -6.88 -16.88 3.23
CA ASN A 144 -5.52 -16.95 3.77
C ASN A 144 -4.42 -17.16 2.71
N ASP A 145 -4.77 -17.35 1.44
CA ASP A 145 -3.77 -17.40 0.36
C ASP A 145 -3.18 -16.00 0.10
N ILE A 146 -3.92 -14.95 0.50
CA ILE A 146 -3.47 -13.56 0.45
C ILE A 146 -2.64 -13.26 1.71
N LEU A 147 -1.45 -12.67 1.56
CA LEU A 147 -0.65 -12.21 2.70
C LEU A 147 -1.46 -11.28 3.62
N LEU A 148 -1.28 -11.40 4.93
CA LEU A 148 -1.93 -10.48 5.88
C LEU A 148 -1.57 -9.02 5.58
N GLU A 149 -0.31 -8.75 5.27
CA GLU A 149 0.20 -7.44 4.88
C GLU A 149 -0.50 -6.90 3.62
N SER A 150 -0.77 -7.77 2.64
CA SER A 150 -1.51 -7.41 1.42
C SER A 150 -2.97 -7.07 1.73
N ARG A 151 -3.62 -7.81 2.67
CA ARG A 151 -4.97 -7.51 3.14
C ARG A 151 -5.05 -6.16 3.86
N VAL A 152 -4.03 -5.83 4.66
CA VAL A 152 -3.92 -4.51 5.32
C VAL A 152 -3.75 -3.41 4.28
N LEU A 153 -2.87 -3.62 3.30
CA LEU A 153 -2.62 -2.65 2.23
C LEU A 153 -3.88 -2.41 1.39
N ALA A 154 -4.63 -3.48 1.05
CA ALA A 154 -5.88 -3.41 0.30
C ALA A 154 -6.95 -2.53 0.98
N VAL A 155 -7.08 -2.63 2.31
CA VAL A 155 -8.03 -1.80 3.08
C VAL A 155 -7.53 -0.36 3.16
N ALA A 156 -6.23 -0.15 3.43
CA ALA A 156 -5.64 1.18 3.51
C ALA A 156 -5.76 1.96 2.18
N ASP A 157 -5.51 1.28 1.05
CA ASP A 157 -5.63 1.86 -0.28
C ASP A 157 -7.08 2.28 -0.58
N VAL A 158 -8.06 1.41 -0.34
CA VAL A 158 -9.46 1.72 -0.58
C VAL A 158 -9.93 2.88 0.27
N VAL A 159 -9.61 2.89 1.56
CA VAL A 159 -10.03 3.97 2.48
C VAL A 159 -9.42 5.29 2.06
N GLU A 160 -8.12 5.34 1.77
CA GLU A 160 -7.46 6.54 1.31
C GLU A 160 -8.04 7.03 -0.02
N ALA A 161 -8.19 6.13 -1.00
CA ALA A 161 -8.70 6.46 -2.31
C ALA A 161 -10.13 7.01 -2.31
N MET A 162 -10.96 6.58 -1.37
CA MET A 162 -12.34 7.08 -1.23
C MET A 162 -12.40 8.36 -0.40
N ALA A 163 -11.56 8.51 0.61
CA ALA A 163 -11.56 9.64 1.52
C ALA A 163 -10.96 10.91 0.91
N THR A 164 -10.10 10.79 -0.11
CA THR A 164 -9.38 11.91 -0.70
C THR A 164 -9.95 12.35 -2.07
N HIS A 165 -9.75 13.62 -2.40
CA HIS A 165 -10.17 14.15 -3.70
C HIS A 165 -9.30 13.59 -4.83
N ARG A 166 -9.98 13.20 -5.92
CA ARG A 166 -9.34 12.93 -7.21
C ARG A 166 -9.92 13.88 -8.26
N PRO A 167 -9.17 14.39 -9.25
CA PRO A 167 -9.63 15.44 -10.17
C PRO A 167 -10.89 15.10 -10.97
N TYR A 168 -11.12 13.82 -11.23
CA TYR A 168 -12.32 13.34 -11.94
C TYR A 168 -13.44 12.84 -10.99
N ARG A 169 -13.19 12.85 -9.68
CA ARG A 169 -14.15 12.43 -8.67
C ARG A 169 -13.92 13.19 -7.36
N PRO A 170 -14.89 13.95 -6.88
CA PRO A 170 -14.88 14.48 -5.52
C PRO A 170 -14.61 13.36 -4.51
N ALA A 171 -13.96 13.67 -3.40
CA ALA A 171 -13.89 12.73 -2.28
C ALA A 171 -15.33 12.29 -1.94
N LEU A 172 -15.50 10.99 -1.76
CA LEU A 172 -16.75 10.47 -1.21
C LEU A 172 -16.83 10.77 0.30
N GLY A 173 -15.70 11.09 0.90
CA GLY A 173 -15.54 11.37 2.30
C GLY A 173 -15.11 10.13 3.10
N LEU A 174 -14.56 10.40 4.27
CA LEU A 174 -14.07 9.35 5.16
C LEU A 174 -15.21 8.41 5.61
N GLU A 175 -16.36 8.96 5.97
CA GLU A 175 -17.51 8.17 6.44
C GLU A 175 -17.97 7.16 5.38
N ALA A 176 -18.06 7.58 4.11
CA ALA A 176 -18.42 6.66 3.03
C ALA A 176 -17.36 5.57 2.79
N ALA A 177 -16.08 5.89 3.00
CA ALA A 177 -15.01 4.91 2.90
C ALA A 177 -15.09 3.87 4.03
N LEU A 178 -15.34 4.31 5.26
CA LEU A 178 -15.48 3.43 6.42
C LEU A 178 -16.74 2.56 6.31
N GLU A 179 -17.84 3.11 5.80
CA GLU A 179 -19.07 2.36 5.52
C GLU A 179 -18.82 1.27 4.46
N GLU A 180 -18.14 1.58 3.36
CA GLU A 180 -17.81 0.62 2.29
C GLU A 180 -17.04 -0.59 2.86
N ILE A 181 -15.95 -0.35 3.60
CA ILE A 181 -15.17 -1.45 4.16
C ILE A 181 -15.95 -2.24 5.21
N ASN A 182 -16.82 -1.58 5.98
CA ASN A 182 -17.66 -2.24 6.98
C ASN A 182 -18.75 -3.11 6.34
N LEU A 183 -19.42 -2.64 5.30
CA LEU A 183 -20.44 -3.40 4.57
C LEU A 183 -19.85 -4.62 3.86
N LYS A 184 -18.59 -4.54 3.43
CA LYS A 184 -17.89 -5.63 2.72
C LYS A 184 -16.96 -6.46 3.61
N LYS A 185 -17.00 -6.23 4.91
CA LYS A 185 -16.24 -6.95 5.93
C LYS A 185 -16.55 -8.45 5.87
N GLY A 186 -15.52 -9.28 5.80
CA GLY A 186 -15.64 -10.74 5.70
C GLY A 186 -16.08 -11.24 4.32
N ILE A 187 -16.33 -10.36 3.36
CA ILE A 187 -16.64 -10.68 1.96
C ILE A 187 -15.44 -10.28 1.09
N LEU A 188 -15.21 -8.97 0.93
CA LEU A 188 -14.08 -8.45 0.14
C LEU A 188 -12.85 -8.19 0.99
N TYR A 189 -13.03 -7.83 2.25
CA TYR A 189 -11.98 -7.41 3.16
C TYR A 189 -11.90 -8.31 4.38
N ASP A 190 -10.67 -8.50 4.85
CA ASP A 190 -10.39 -9.25 6.07
C ASP A 190 -11.11 -8.61 7.27
N PRO A 191 -11.88 -9.40 8.05
CA PRO A 191 -12.69 -8.87 9.14
C PRO A 191 -11.89 -8.26 10.29
N ASP A 192 -10.70 -8.78 10.58
CA ASP A 192 -9.84 -8.25 11.65
C ASP A 192 -9.18 -6.95 11.22
N VAL A 193 -8.72 -6.90 9.97
CA VAL A 193 -8.14 -5.71 9.36
C VAL A 193 -9.15 -4.57 9.31
N VAL A 194 -10.39 -4.84 8.88
CA VAL A 194 -11.46 -3.84 8.88
C VAL A 194 -11.77 -3.35 10.29
N SER A 195 -11.87 -4.26 11.27
CA SER A 195 -12.16 -3.88 12.66
C SER A 195 -11.10 -2.93 13.22
N VAL A 196 -9.83 -3.21 12.92
CA VAL A 196 -8.70 -2.35 13.33
C VAL A 196 -8.76 -0.99 12.64
N CYS A 197 -9.06 -0.96 11.34
CA CYS A 197 -9.20 0.29 10.60
C CYS A 197 -10.30 1.18 11.21
N LEU A 198 -11.49 0.63 11.43
CA LEU A 198 -12.61 1.35 12.07
C LEU A 198 -12.23 1.89 13.44
N LYS A 199 -11.58 1.08 14.28
CA LYS A 199 -11.11 1.48 15.61
C LYS A 199 -10.12 2.66 15.55
N LEU A 200 -9.22 2.69 14.60
CA LEU A 200 -8.27 3.79 14.44
C LEU A 200 -8.97 5.13 14.22
N PHE A 201 -10.01 5.16 13.41
CA PHE A 201 -10.74 6.39 13.12
C PHE A 201 -11.73 6.77 14.23
N HIS A 202 -12.51 5.82 14.76
CA HIS A 202 -13.55 6.10 15.74
C HIS A 202 -13.00 6.33 17.15
N ASP A 203 -12.03 5.51 17.60
CA ASP A 203 -11.58 5.51 18.98
C ASP A 203 -10.27 6.27 19.19
N LYS A 204 -9.41 6.32 18.16
CA LYS A 204 -8.06 6.88 18.26
C LYS A 204 -7.86 8.19 17.50
N ASN A 205 -8.91 8.72 16.89
CA ASN A 205 -8.87 9.97 16.15
C ASN A 205 -7.74 10.02 15.09
N PHE A 206 -7.51 8.90 14.40
CA PHE A 206 -6.53 8.87 13.32
C PHE A 206 -6.96 9.83 12.21
N VAL A 207 -6.02 10.64 11.72
CA VAL A 207 -6.27 11.61 10.66
C VAL A 207 -5.37 11.29 9.47
N ILE A 208 -5.98 11.13 8.30
CA ILE A 208 -5.25 11.09 7.03
C ILE A 208 -4.73 12.51 6.76
N LYS A 209 -3.42 12.71 6.88
CA LYS A 209 -2.79 14.02 6.67
C LYS A 209 -2.79 14.36 5.18
N ALA A 210 -3.20 15.58 4.85
CA ALA A 210 -3.15 16.11 3.49
C ALA A 210 -1.73 16.17 2.92
#